data_16a58a834cc7f8764898f9cf27f59cfc
#
_entry.id   16a58a834cc7f8764898f9cf27f59cfc
#
_cell.length_a   1.000
_cell.length_b   1.000
_cell.length_c   1.000
_cell.angle_alpha   90.00
_cell.angle_beta   90.00
_cell.angle_gamma   90.00
#
_symmetry.space_group_name_H-M   'P 1'
#
loop_
_entity.id
_entity.type
_entity.pdbx_description
1 polymer ?
#
loop_
_entity_poly.entity_id
_entity_poly.type
_entity_poly.pdbx_seq_one_letter_code
_entity_poly.pdbx_strand_id
1 'polypeptide(L)'
;MSTAAERYLQAARRESTARRYRQALEHYEAGWGGFLPASSESIVRYLAEHAELLSISTLRAHLAALARWHLSHGFVDPTKVPEVRDVLRGIQALHPRPVRQAEPLQLQELEQCVLALQAEASSSDLHVRLRAGRDRALLLLGFWRAFRSDALCRLRVETNQLVPNEGLSLFLPSSKSDRDHRGRTVSVPALQRLCPVQAYEDWLTLSGLQEGPVFCGIDRWGHLASNPLHPNSLTRVLQRALIRGGVLGERYSGHSLRRGFATWASRNQWSPRALMDYVGWRDVQTAMRYVEADMPFGEWRRYDAKSK
;
A
#
# COMPACT_ATOMS: atom_id res chain seq x y z
N MET A 1 10.77 -31.00 16.45
CA MET A 1 10.80 -30.93 14.93
C MET A 1 12.21 -30.62 14.48
N SER A 2 12.61 -31.04 13.26
CA SER A 2 13.94 -30.70 12.74
C SER A 2 14.04 -29.17 12.55
N THR A 3 15.19 -28.56 12.91
CA THR A 3 15.48 -27.12 12.71
C THR A 3 15.25 -26.64 11.27
N ALA A 4 15.38 -27.54 10.28
CA ALA A 4 15.05 -27.25 8.89
C ALA A 4 13.55 -27.06 8.65
N ALA A 5 12.70 -27.90 9.25
CA ALA A 5 11.24 -27.78 9.14
C ALA A 5 10.74 -26.47 9.75
N GLU A 6 11.26 -26.07 10.89
CA GLU A 6 10.94 -24.78 11.54
C GLU A 6 11.32 -23.59 10.66
N ARG A 7 12.49 -23.64 10.03
CA ARG A 7 12.94 -22.60 9.08
C ARG A 7 11.97 -22.46 7.90
N TYR A 8 11.49 -23.56 7.32
CA TYR A 8 10.51 -23.53 6.23
C TYR A 8 9.14 -23.04 6.69
N LEU A 9 8.69 -23.44 7.87
CA LEU A 9 7.45 -22.94 8.46
C LEU A 9 7.49 -21.43 8.76
N GLN A 10 8.65 -20.92 9.18
CA GLN A 10 8.86 -19.49 9.37
C GLN A 10 8.89 -18.74 8.04
N ALA A 11 9.63 -19.27 7.03
CA ALA A 11 9.70 -18.67 5.71
C ALA A 11 8.35 -18.65 4.97
N ALA A 12 7.46 -19.59 5.23
CA ALA A 12 6.10 -19.61 4.71
C ALA A 12 5.22 -18.49 5.30
N ARG A 13 5.63 -17.86 6.40
CA ARG A 13 4.88 -16.79 7.07
C ARG A 13 5.45 -15.43 6.68
N ARG A 14 4.58 -14.53 6.22
CA ARG A 14 4.99 -13.14 6.02
C ARG A 14 5.24 -12.48 7.37
N GLU A 15 6.38 -11.88 7.52
CA GLU A 15 6.80 -11.19 8.75
C GLU A 15 5.75 -10.15 9.22
N SER A 16 5.17 -9.39 8.28
CA SER A 16 4.11 -8.42 8.58
C SER A 16 2.85 -9.07 9.18
N THR A 17 2.47 -10.27 8.71
CA THR A 17 1.34 -11.03 9.27
C THR A 17 1.70 -11.60 10.63
N ALA A 18 2.91 -12.14 10.79
CA ALA A 18 3.38 -12.66 12.07
C ALA A 18 3.42 -11.56 13.14
N ARG A 19 3.95 -10.37 12.80
CA ARG A 19 3.96 -9.20 13.69
C ARG A 19 2.55 -8.77 14.08
N ARG A 20 1.62 -8.68 13.11
CA ARG A 20 0.22 -8.31 13.36
C ARG A 20 -0.47 -9.31 14.28
N TYR A 21 -0.22 -10.61 14.09
CA TYR A 21 -0.79 -11.63 14.94
C TYR A 21 -0.22 -11.60 16.36
N ARG A 22 1.08 -11.36 16.51
CA ARG A 22 1.69 -11.17 17.83
C ARG A 22 1.06 -9.99 18.56
N GLN A 23 0.95 -8.84 17.93
CA GLN A 23 0.28 -7.67 18.51
C GLN A 23 -1.17 -7.93 18.92
N ALA A 24 -1.91 -8.73 18.12
CA ALA A 24 -3.28 -9.09 18.45
C ALA A 24 -3.34 -10.03 19.68
N LEU A 25 -2.41 -10.97 19.81
CA LEU A 25 -2.32 -11.85 20.99
C LEU A 25 -1.88 -11.07 22.22
N GLU A 26 -0.88 -10.22 22.11
CA GLU A 26 -0.43 -9.32 23.20
C GLU A 26 -1.58 -8.43 23.70
N HIS A 27 -2.40 -7.91 22.77
CA HIS A 27 -3.58 -7.12 23.12
C HIS A 27 -4.62 -7.96 23.86
N TYR A 28 -4.83 -9.23 23.46
CA TYR A 28 -5.76 -10.12 24.11
C TYR A 28 -5.29 -10.52 25.53
N GLU A 29 -4.01 -10.92 25.68
CA GLU A 29 -3.44 -11.42 26.94
C GLU A 29 -3.07 -10.26 27.88
N ALA A 30 -2.17 -9.39 27.45
CA ALA A 30 -1.62 -8.33 28.30
C ALA A 30 -2.52 -7.07 28.34
N GLY A 31 -3.16 -6.72 27.24
CA GLY A 31 -4.02 -5.54 27.16
C GLY A 31 -5.40 -5.72 27.78
N TRP A 32 -5.97 -6.92 27.63
CA TRP A 32 -7.31 -7.23 28.14
C TRP A 32 -7.35 -8.19 29.33
N GLY A 33 -6.28 -8.96 29.56
CA GLY A 33 -6.20 -9.96 30.63
C GLY A 33 -6.83 -11.31 30.29
N GLY A 34 -6.96 -11.64 29.00
CA GLY A 34 -7.42 -12.95 28.55
C GLY A 34 -6.36 -14.03 28.72
N PHE A 35 -6.80 -15.29 28.85
CA PHE A 35 -5.92 -16.45 28.96
C PHE A 35 -5.94 -17.28 27.67
N LEU A 36 -4.83 -17.89 27.35
CA LEU A 36 -4.70 -18.86 26.28
C LEU A 36 -4.38 -20.27 26.85
N PRO A 37 -5.08 -21.32 26.38
CA PRO A 37 -6.12 -21.35 25.34
C PRO A 37 -7.42 -20.66 25.79
N ALA A 38 -7.99 -19.86 24.89
CA ALA A 38 -9.21 -19.12 25.15
C ALA A 38 -10.46 -20.01 24.93
N SER A 39 -11.49 -19.81 25.77
CA SER A 39 -12.83 -20.35 25.51
C SER A 39 -13.61 -19.45 24.52
N SER A 40 -14.65 -20.00 23.89
CA SER A 40 -15.57 -19.20 23.05
C SER A 40 -16.25 -18.08 23.84
N GLU A 41 -16.62 -18.34 25.08
CA GLU A 41 -17.23 -17.36 26.00
C GLU A 41 -16.28 -16.20 26.28
N SER A 42 -14.99 -16.48 26.54
CA SER A 42 -13.98 -15.47 26.74
C SER A 42 -13.81 -14.60 25.48
N ILE A 43 -13.87 -15.19 24.29
CA ILE A 43 -13.80 -14.47 23.02
C ILE A 43 -15.04 -13.59 22.82
N VAL A 44 -16.24 -14.09 23.11
CA VAL A 44 -17.48 -13.31 23.03
C VAL A 44 -17.39 -12.08 23.92
N ARG A 45 -16.96 -12.26 25.18
CA ARG A 45 -16.77 -11.14 26.12
C ARG A 45 -15.73 -10.14 25.62
N TYR A 46 -14.59 -10.60 25.12
CA TYR A 46 -13.56 -9.77 24.53
C TYR A 46 -14.10 -8.92 23.36
N LEU A 47 -14.86 -9.52 22.46
CA LEU A 47 -15.47 -8.81 21.33
C LEU A 47 -16.45 -7.74 21.79
N ALA A 48 -17.31 -8.06 22.78
CA ALA A 48 -18.31 -7.14 23.32
C ALA A 48 -17.65 -5.92 24.00
N GLU A 49 -16.64 -6.13 24.83
CA GLU A 49 -15.94 -5.06 25.53
C GLU A 49 -15.12 -4.14 24.58
N HIS A 50 -14.74 -4.65 23.40
CA HIS A 50 -13.98 -3.88 22.41
C HIS A 50 -14.82 -3.40 21.21
N ALA A 51 -16.13 -3.61 21.23
CA ALA A 51 -17.03 -3.27 20.13
C ALA A 51 -16.97 -1.79 19.74
N GLU A 52 -16.91 -0.89 20.71
CA GLU A 52 -16.84 0.56 20.50
C GLU A 52 -15.39 1.06 20.30
N LEU A 53 -14.40 0.33 20.75
CA LEU A 53 -13.01 0.77 20.72
C LEU A 53 -12.32 0.38 19.41
N LEU A 54 -12.52 -0.85 18.94
CA LEU A 54 -11.84 -1.40 17.79
C LEU A 54 -12.74 -1.45 16.55
N SER A 55 -12.12 -1.29 15.38
CA SER A 55 -12.85 -1.48 14.12
C SER A 55 -13.19 -2.96 13.91
N ILE A 56 -14.28 -3.25 13.20
CA ILE A 56 -14.67 -4.62 12.84
C ILE A 56 -13.54 -5.37 12.09
N SER A 57 -12.75 -4.67 11.28
CA SER A 57 -11.60 -5.24 10.58
C SER A 57 -10.46 -5.59 11.54
N THR A 58 -10.28 -4.82 12.62
CA THR A 58 -9.32 -5.12 13.69
C THR A 58 -9.78 -6.32 14.50
N LEU A 59 -11.04 -6.37 14.92
CA LEU A 59 -11.61 -7.51 15.63
C LEU A 59 -11.49 -8.82 14.81
N ARG A 60 -11.79 -8.76 13.51
CA ARG A 60 -11.58 -9.92 12.60
C ARG A 60 -10.11 -10.36 12.54
N ALA A 61 -9.18 -9.42 12.56
CA ALA A 61 -7.76 -9.76 12.56
C ALA A 61 -7.31 -10.36 13.90
N HIS A 62 -7.88 -9.91 15.03
CA HIS A 62 -7.63 -10.50 16.34
C HIS A 62 -8.19 -11.92 16.41
N LEU A 63 -9.41 -12.15 15.94
CA LEU A 63 -9.97 -13.51 15.83
C LEU A 63 -9.11 -14.41 14.96
N ALA A 64 -8.61 -13.94 13.83
CA ALA A 64 -7.71 -14.73 12.98
C ALA A 64 -6.39 -15.08 13.67
N ALA A 65 -5.87 -14.19 14.52
CA ALA A 65 -4.67 -14.44 15.32
C ALA A 65 -4.94 -15.50 16.41
N LEU A 66 -6.06 -15.38 17.13
CA LEU A 66 -6.49 -16.35 18.15
C LEU A 66 -6.74 -17.74 17.54
N ALA A 67 -7.49 -17.80 16.43
CA ALA A 67 -7.70 -19.06 15.70
C ALA A 67 -6.37 -19.71 15.29
N ARG A 68 -5.45 -18.92 14.73
CA ARG A 68 -4.14 -19.43 14.33
C ARG A 68 -3.32 -19.95 15.51
N TRP A 69 -3.34 -19.24 16.63
CA TRP A 69 -2.64 -19.65 17.85
C TRP A 69 -3.17 -21.01 18.33
N HIS A 70 -4.48 -21.17 18.50
CA HIS A 70 -5.10 -22.43 18.95
C HIS A 70 -4.72 -23.60 18.03
N LEU A 71 -4.93 -23.43 16.73
CA LEU A 71 -4.59 -24.48 15.76
C LEU A 71 -3.10 -24.84 15.76
N SER A 72 -2.21 -23.86 15.96
CA SER A 72 -0.77 -24.12 15.98
C SER A 72 -0.29 -24.84 17.25
N HIS A 73 -1.08 -24.80 18.32
CA HIS A 73 -0.81 -25.47 19.60
C HIS A 73 -1.66 -26.74 19.80
N GLY A 74 -2.40 -27.19 18.77
CA GLY A 74 -3.20 -28.40 18.80
C GLY A 74 -4.55 -28.25 19.48
N PHE A 75 -5.00 -27.04 19.77
CA PHE A 75 -6.31 -26.77 20.33
C PHE A 75 -7.37 -26.57 19.23
N VAL A 76 -8.63 -26.85 19.59
CA VAL A 76 -9.78 -26.56 18.76
C VAL A 76 -9.91 -25.05 18.58
N ASP A 77 -10.28 -24.61 17.39
CA ASP A 77 -10.50 -23.19 17.08
C ASP A 77 -11.81 -22.67 17.72
N PRO A 78 -11.73 -21.87 18.79
CA PRO A 78 -12.92 -21.39 19.50
C PRO A 78 -13.62 -20.24 18.76
N THR A 79 -13.00 -19.69 17.72
CA THR A 79 -13.57 -18.53 16.97
C THR A 79 -14.64 -18.96 15.95
N LYS A 80 -14.79 -20.28 15.73
CA LYS A 80 -15.73 -20.81 14.73
C LYS A 80 -17.12 -21.11 15.24
N VAL A 81 -17.33 -21.04 16.56
CA VAL A 81 -18.67 -21.26 17.12
C VAL A 81 -19.67 -20.22 16.64
N PRO A 82 -20.96 -20.57 16.51
CA PRO A 82 -21.98 -19.65 16.01
C PRO A 82 -22.06 -18.34 16.79
N GLU A 83 -21.99 -18.39 18.11
CA GLU A 83 -22.09 -17.21 18.98
C GLU A 83 -21.04 -16.16 18.69
N VAL A 84 -19.77 -16.55 18.44
CA VAL A 84 -18.70 -15.60 18.10
C VAL A 84 -19.01 -14.89 16.78
N ARG A 85 -19.56 -15.62 15.79
CA ARG A 85 -19.95 -15.02 14.51
C ARG A 85 -21.15 -14.08 14.66
N ASP A 86 -22.10 -14.47 15.49
CA ASP A 86 -23.32 -13.70 15.71
C ASP A 86 -23.03 -12.40 16.47
N VAL A 87 -22.20 -12.46 17.51
CA VAL A 87 -21.73 -11.26 18.22
C VAL A 87 -20.97 -10.34 17.26
N LEU A 88 -20.08 -10.87 16.41
CA LEU A 88 -19.36 -10.05 15.45
C LEU A 88 -20.29 -9.37 14.42
N ARG A 89 -21.37 -10.06 13.99
CA ARG A 89 -22.41 -9.48 13.13
C ARG A 89 -23.22 -8.41 13.87
N GLY A 90 -23.57 -8.67 15.13
CA GLY A 90 -24.26 -7.72 16.00
C GLY A 90 -23.44 -6.44 16.19
N ILE A 91 -22.15 -6.55 16.48
CA ILE A 91 -21.23 -5.40 16.58
C ILE A 91 -21.21 -4.61 15.26
N GLN A 92 -21.13 -5.30 14.13
CA GLN A 92 -21.13 -4.62 12.82
C GLN A 92 -22.44 -3.87 12.54
N ALA A 93 -23.57 -4.40 13.01
CA ALA A 93 -24.89 -3.77 12.83
C ALA A 93 -25.10 -2.58 13.79
N LEU A 94 -24.69 -2.69 15.06
CA LEU A 94 -24.89 -1.67 16.08
C LEU A 94 -23.84 -0.54 16.03
N HIS A 95 -22.62 -0.85 15.58
CA HIS A 95 -21.50 0.09 15.51
C HIS A 95 -20.96 0.23 14.07
N PRO A 96 -21.77 0.67 13.10
CA PRO A 96 -21.32 0.87 11.73
C PRO A 96 -20.28 1.98 11.68
N ARG A 97 -19.06 1.65 11.30
CA ARG A 97 -17.99 2.64 11.09
C ARG A 97 -17.70 2.76 9.61
N PRO A 98 -17.83 3.96 9.03
CA PRO A 98 -17.43 4.16 7.65
C PRO A 98 -15.93 3.85 7.51
N VAL A 99 -15.59 3.06 6.50
CA VAL A 99 -14.18 2.76 6.19
C VAL A 99 -13.53 4.05 5.69
N ARG A 100 -12.67 4.65 6.50
CA ARG A 100 -11.85 5.78 6.07
C ARG A 100 -10.85 5.28 5.03
N GLN A 101 -11.14 5.56 3.78
CA GLN A 101 -10.23 5.27 2.69
C GLN A 101 -9.35 6.50 2.44
N ALA A 102 -8.05 6.27 2.16
CA ALA A 102 -7.17 7.34 1.70
C ALA A 102 -7.75 8.00 0.44
N GLU A 103 -7.73 9.32 0.35
CA GLU A 103 -8.19 10.03 -0.85
C GLU A 103 -7.32 9.69 -2.07
N PRO A 104 -7.91 9.58 -3.26
CA PRO A 104 -7.14 9.41 -4.48
C PRO A 104 -6.38 10.69 -4.80
N LEU A 105 -5.07 10.61 -4.99
CA LEU A 105 -4.28 11.77 -5.41
C LEU A 105 -4.65 12.14 -6.85
N GLN A 106 -5.19 13.34 -7.05
CA GLN A 106 -5.54 13.81 -8.39
C GLN A 106 -4.28 14.24 -9.16
N LEU A 107 -4.37 14.20 -10.49
CA LEU A 107 -3.22 14.55 -11.35
C LEU A 107 -2.74 15.99 -11.12
N GLN A 108 -3.65 16.93 -10.88
CA GLN A 108 -3.33 18.32 -10.58
C GLN A 108 -2.52 18.46 -9.28
N GLU A 109 -2.90 17.75 -8.23
CA GLU A 109 -2.18 17.74 -6.94
C GLU A 109 -0.80 17.10 -7.09
N LEU A 110 -0.70 16.01 -7.86
CA LEU A 110 0.58 15.39 -8.20
C LEU A 110 1.49 16.40 -8.93
N GLU A 111 0.96 17.15 -9.89
CA GLU A 111 1.71 18.16 -10.62
C GLU A 111 2.23 19.27 -9.69
N GLN A 112 1.39 19.77 -8.78
CA GLN A 112 1.80 20.75 -7.76
C GLN A 112 2.95 20.22 -6.88
N CYS A 113 2.85 18.97 -6.43
CA CYS A 113 3.93 18.31 -5.68
C CYS A 113 5.23 18.23 -6.49
N VAL A 114 5.14 17.84 -7.76
CA VAL A 114 6.30 17.67 -8.64
C VAL A 114 6.96 19.02 -8.90
N LEU A 115 6.21 20.08 -9.15
CA LEU A 115 6.74 21.44 -9.35
C LEU A 115 7.46 21.94 -8.10
N ALA A 116 6.89 21.76 -6.91
CA ALA A 116 7.54 22.12 -5.66
C ALA A 116 8.87 21.35 -5.44
N LEU A 117 8.88 20.05 -5.73
CA LEU A 117 10.09 19.23 -5.63
C LEU A 117 11.14 19.61 -6.69
N GLN A 118 10.73 20.02 -7.90
CA GLN A 118 11.64 20.52 -8.92
C GLN A 118 12.32 21.82 -8.50
N ALA A 119 11.58 22.73 -7.87
CA ALA A 119 12.15 23.97 -7.32
C ALA A 119 13.20 23.67 -6.23
N GLU A 120 12.92 22.70 -5.33
CA GLU A 120 13.88 22.24 -4.31
C GLU A 120 15.11 21.52 -4.89
N ALA A 121 14.98 20.88 -6.05
CA ALA A 121 16.11 20.23 -6.74
C ALA A 121 17.18 21.24 -7.20
N SER A 122 16.86 22.53 -7.25
CA SER A 122 17.81 23.62 -7.54
C SER A 122 18.45 24.23 -6.29
N SER A 123 18.21 23.72 -5.08
CA SER A 123 18.78 24.17 -3.82
C SER A 123 20.31 24.05 -3.82
N SER A 124 21.02 24.93 -3.14
CA SER A 124 22.46 24.79 -2.86
C SER A 124 22.75 23.65 -1.87
N ASP A 125 21.78 23.29 -1.00
CA ASP A 125 21.89 22.21 -0.04
C ASP A 125 21.72 20.84 -0.70
N LEU A 126 22.77 20.02 -0.67
CA LEU A 126 22.81 18.67 -1.23
C LEU A 126 21.71 17.76 -0.64
N HIS A 127 21.49 17.83 0.68
CA HIS A 127 20.45 17.03 1.34
C HIS A 127 19.05 17.39 0.85
N VAL A 128 18.75 18.66 0.61
CA VAL A 128 17.47 19.12 0.04
C VAL A 128 17.31 18.60 -1.37
N ARG A 129 18.35 18.75 -2.22
CA ARG A 129 18.33 18.24 -3.61
C ARG A 129 18.10 16.73 -3.68
N LEU A 130 18.87 15.97 -2.88
CA LEU A 130 18.75 14.50 -2.86
C LEU A 130 17.34 14.07 -2.44
N ARG A 131 16.78 14.69 -1.41
CA ARG A 131 15.40 14.39 -0.99
C ARG A 131 14.38 14.74 -2.07
N ALA A 132 14.50 15.90 -2.68
CA ALA A 132 13.59 16.34 -3.73
C ALA A 132 13.64 15.39 -4.94
N GLY A 133 14.83 15.01 -5.42
CA GLY A 133 15.00 14.08 -6.53
C GLY A 133 14.42 12.69 -6.21
N ARG A 134 14.74 12.13 -5.04
CA ARG A 134 14.18 10.86 -4.58
C ARG A 134 12.65 10.89 -4.50
N ASP A 135 12.11 11.91 -3.83
CA ASP A 135 10.68 12.02 -3.56
C ASP A 135 9.90 12.21 -4.87
N ARG A 136 10.43 12.99 -5.82
CA ARG A 136 9.87 13.16 -7.15
C ARG A 136 9.81 11.84 -7.93
N ALA A 137 10.91 11.10 -8.00
CA ALA A 137 10.95 9.80 -8.66
C ALA A 137 9.99 8.80 -8.02
N LEU A 138 9.96 8.76 -6.68
CA LEU A 138 9.07 7.90 -5.91
C LEU A 138 7.59 8.20 -6.17
N LEU A 139 7.19 9.47 -6.18
CA LEU A 139 5.80 9.87 -6.41
C LEU A 139 5.35 9.55 -7.84
N LEU A 140 6.17 9.87 -8.83
CA LEU A 140 5.85 9.63 -10.23
C LEU A 140 5.80 8.14 -10.58
N LEU A 141 6.76 7.34 -10.14
CA LEU A 141 6.72 5.89 -10.32
C LEU A 141 5.54 5.27 -9.56
N GLY A 142 5.31 5.72 -8.32
CA GLY A 142 4.22 5.25 -7.49
C GLY A 142 2.85 5.51 -8.08
N PHE A 143 2.65 6.68 -8.69
CA PHE A 143 1.41 7.06 -9.37
C PHE A 143 1.26 6.31 -10.69
N TRP A 144 2.15 6.53 -11.64
CA TRP A 144 1.99 6.02 -13.01
C TRP A 144 2.01 4.50 -13.12
N ARG A 145 2.71 3.80 -12.21
CA ARG A 145 2.64 2.33 -12.17
C ARG A 145 1.69 1.78 -11.12
N ALA A 146 0.99 2.67 -10.42
CA ALA A 146 0.04 2.30 -9.37
C ALA A 146 0.63 1.35 -8.32
N PHE A 147 1.89 1.54 -7.93
CA PHE A 147 2.58 0.65 -7.01
C PHE A 147 1.96 0.64 -5.61
N ARG A 148 2.02 -0.51 -4.95
CA ARG A 148 1.89 -0.56 -3.49
C ARG A 148 3.17 -0.04 -2.86
N SER A 149 3.06 0.61 -1.70
CA SER A 149 4.23 1.14 -0.97
C SER A 149 5.34 0.11 -0.77
N ASP A 150 4.98 -1.11 -0.40
CA ASP A 150 5.93 -2.21 -0.23
C ASP A 150 6.66 -2.58 -1.52
N ALA A 151 5.95 -2.66 -2.65
CA ALA A 151 6.56 -2.97 -3.94
C ALA A 151 7.52 -1.87 -4.40
N LEU A 152 7.14 -0.61 -4.22
CA LEU A 152 7.95 0.54 -4.58
C LEU A 152 9.27 0.59 -3.77
N CYS A 153 9.18 0.33 -2.45
CA CYS A 153 10.36 0.30 -1.59
C CYS A 153 11.32 -0.87 -1.84
N ARG A 154 10.85 -1.92 -2.52
CA ARG A 154 11.69 -3.11 -2.84
C ARG A 154 12.37 -3.03 -4.20
N LEU A 155 12.19 -1.96 -4.97
CA LEU A 155 12.89 -1.77 -6.23
C LEU A 155 14.39 -1.68 -5.99
N ARG A 156 15.16 -2.37 -6.84
CA ARG A 156 16.62 -2.38 -6.78
C ARG A 156 17.19 -1.89 -8.11
N VAL A 157 18.26 -1.11 -8.06
CA VAL A 157 18.84 -0.46 -9.23
C VAL A 157 19.30 -1.50 -10.25
N GLU A 158 20.04 -2.50 -9.80
CA GLU A 158 20.66 -3.56 -10.62
C GLU A 158 19.66 -4.49 -11.32
N THR A 159 18.39 -4.47 -10.93
CA THR A 159 17.33 -5.28 -11.55
C THR A 159 16.44 -4.50 -12.50
N ASN A 160 16.69 -3.21 -12.65
CA ASN A 160 15.91 -2.31 -13.47
C ASN A 160 16.68 -1.99 -14.76
N GLN A 161 15.96 -1.86 -15.86
CA GLN A 161 16.55 -1.61 -17.17
C GLN A 161 15.85 -0.45 -17.86
N LEU A 162 16.62 0.56 -18.24
CA LEU A 162 16.14 1.60 -19.15
C LEU A 162 16.09 1.02 -20.57
N VAL A 163 14.95 1.23 -21.24
CA VAL A 163 14.70 0.83 -22.61
C VAL A 163 14.65 2.11 -23.45
N PRO A 164 15.65 2.39 -24.28
CA PRO A 164 15.73 3.63 -25.02
C PRO A 164 14.46 3.91 -25.82
N ASN A 165 13.95 5.14 -25.73
CA ASN A 165 12.74 5.63 -26.37
C ASN A 165 11.41 4.96 -26.01
N GLU A 166 11.42 3.92 -25.15
CA GLU A 166 10.21 3.21 -24.70
C GLU A 166 9.87 3.51 -23.25
N GLY A 167 10.84 3.35 -22.35
CA GLY A 167 10.56 3.54 -20.93
C GLY A 167 11.53 2.82 -19.99
N LEU A 168 10.97 2.34 -18.89
CA LEU A 168 11.71 1.69 -17.83
C LEU A 168 11.10 0.32 -17.51
N SER A 169 11.90 -0.73 -17.55
CA SER A 169 11.56 -2.09 -17.14
C SER A 169 11.99 -2.30 -15.69
N LEU A 170 11.05 -2.65 -14.81
CA LEU A 170 11.26 -2.81 -13.38
C LEU A 170 10.96 -4.24 -12.95
N PHE A 171 11.90 -4.87 -12.28
CA PHE A 171 11.68 -6.19 -11.68
C PHE A 171 11.16 -6.08 -10.25
N LEU A 172 10.04 -6.72 -9.98
CA LEU A 172 9.44 -6.85 -8.65
C LEU A 172 9.71 -8.26 -8.12
N PRO A 173 10.58 -8.44 -7.12
CA PRO A 173 11.03 -9.77 -6.67
C PRO A 173 9.90 -10.61 -6.06
N SER A 174 8.94 -9.99 -5.41
CA SER A 174 7.72 -10.66 -4.96
C SER A 174 6.64 -9.62 -4.63
N SER A 175 5.37 -10.00 -4.71
CA SER A 175 4.26 -9.14 -4.34
C SER A 175 3.31 -9.85 -3.37
N LYS A 176 2.41 -9.09 -2.72
CA LYS A 176 1.39 -9.67 -1.83
C LYS A 176 0.50 -10.71 -2.53
N SER A 177 0.38 -10.62 -3.85
CA SER A 177 -0.42 -11.51 -4.68
C SER A 177 0.42 -12.60 -5.39
N ASP A 178 1.74 -12.55 -5.32
CA ASP A 178 2.65 -13.55 -5.86
C ASP A 178 2.86 -14.65 -4.82
N ARG A 179 2.15 -15.77 -5.02
CA ARG A 179 2.20 -16.93 -4.11
C ARG A 179 3.42 -17.80 -4.36
N ASP A 180 3.93 -17.78 -5.58
CA ASP A 180 5.01 -18.66 -6.03
C ASP A 180 6.38 -17.99 -5.90
N HIS A 181 6.43 -16.74 -5.42
CA HIS A 181 7.66 -15.94 -5.25
C HIS A 181 8.50 -15.81 -6.53
N ARG A 182 7.87 -15.88 -7.72
CA ARG A 182 8.55 -15.79 -9.02
C ARG A 182 8.97 -14.38 -9.38
N GLY A 183 8.38 -13.38 -8.71
CA GLY A 183 8.52 -12.01 -9.12
C GLY A 183 7.81 -11.71 -10.45
N ARG A 184 7.91 -10.50 -10.89
CA ARG A 184 7.40 -10.08 -12.21
C ARG A 184 8.11 -8.83 -12.70
N THR A 185 8.32 -8.75 -13.98
CA THR A 185 8.76 -7.53 -14.66
C THR A 185 7.54 -6.69 -15.02
N VAL A 186 7.65 -5.37 -14.86
CA VAL A 186 6.62 -4.41 -15.24
C VAL A 186 7.24 -3.25 -16.00
N SER A 187 6.56 -2.77 -17.03
CA SER A 187 7.02 -1.65 -17.83
C SER A 187 6.39 -0.34 -17.36
N VAL A 188 7.17 0.73 -17.39
CA VAL A 188 6.77 2.10 -17.08
C VAL A 188 7.06 2.93 -18.33
N PRO A 189 6.05 3.53 -19.01
CA PRO A 189 6.28 4.27 -20.24
C PRO A 189 6.97 5.61 -19.98
N ALA A 190 7.81 6.04 -20.90
CA ALA A 190 8.28 7.42 -20.96
C ALA A 190 7.11 8.34 -21.33
N LEU A 191 6.98 9.46 -20.64
CA LEU A 191 5.92 10.44 -20.84
C LEU A 191 6.50 11.82 -21.10
N GLN A 192 5.77 12.66 -21.86
CA GLN A 192 6.21 14.04 -22.11
C GLN A 192 6.04 14.93 -20.86
N ARG A 193 5.00 14.72 -20.07
CA ARG A 193 4.73 15.45 -18.83
C ARG A 193 4.70 14.48 -17.65
N LEU A 194 5.18 14.95 -16.51
CA LEU A 194 5.24 14.14 -15.27
C LEU A 194 5.89 12.77 -15.52
N CYS A 195 7.00 12.76 -16.28
CA CYS A 195 7.66 11.55 -16.73
C CYS A 195 8.29 10.79 -15.55
N PRO A 196 7.84 9.56 -15.25
CA PRO A 196 8.42 8.73 -14.20
C PRO A 196 9.82 8.23 -14.57
N VAL A 197 10.11 8.04 -15.86
CA VAL A 197 11.38 7.55 -16.35
C VAL A 197 12.45 8.63 -16.18
N GLN A 198 12.19 9.86 -16.65
CA GLN A 198 13.10 10.98 -16.46
C GLN A 198 13.38 11.26 -14.98
N ALA A 199 12.33 11.20 -14.15
CA ALA A 199 12.52 11.39 -12.70
C ALA A 199 13.38 10.30 -12.05
N TYR A 200 13.29 9.06 -12.55
CA TYR A 200 14.12 7.96 -12.10
C TYR A 200 15.58 8.15 -12.53
N GLU A 201 15.83 8.52 -13.77
CA GLU A 201 17.18 8.81 -14.31
C GLU A 201 17.85 9.96 -13.56
N ASP A 202 17.12 11.07 -13.39
CA ASP A 202 17.62 12.23 -12.65
C ASP A 202 17.98 11.86 -11.20
N TRP A 203 17.16 11.02 -10.58
CA TRP A 203 17.45 10.52 -9.23
C TRP A 203 18.71 9.64 -9.20
N LEU A 204 18.87 8.70 -10.11
CA LEU A 204 20.07 7.86 -10.16
C LEU A 204 21.33 8.69 -10.42
N THR A 205 21.27 9.64 -11.35
CA THR A 205 22.38 10.55 -11.65
C THR A 205 22.76 11.39 -10.44
N LEU A 206 21.76 11.98 -9.75
CA LEU A 206 21.97 12.82 -8.58
C LEU A 206 22.52 12.04 -7.37
N SER A 207 22.02 10.84 -7.14
CA SER A 207 22.39 9.99 -6.01
C SER A 207 23.67 9.20 -6.22
N GLY A 208 24.08 8.97 -7.46
CA GLY A 208 25.22 8.12 -7.82
C GLY A 208 25.00 6.63 -7.58
N LEU A 209 23.75 6.20 -7.32
CA LEU A 209 23.44 4.80 -7.03
C LEU A 209 23.66 3.92 -8.26
N GLN A 210 24.51 2.89 -8.13
CA GLN A 210 24.77 1.87 -9.15
C GLN A 210 24.09 0.53 -8.79
N GLU A 211 23.88 0.27 -7.53
CA GLU A 211 23.24 -0.94 -7.00
C GLU A 211 22.47 -0.64 -5.71
N GLY A 212 21.74 -1.63 -5.20
CA GLY A 212 21.01 -1.52 -3.96
C GLY A 212 19.57 -0.97 -4.12
N PRO A 213 18.96 -0.52 -3.02
CA PRO A 213 17.59 -0.03 -3.07
C PRO A 213 17.49 1.28 -3.84
N VAL A 214 16.56 1.35 -4.79
CA VAL A 214 16.28 2.60 -5.53
C VAL A 214 15.88 3.72 -4.57
N PHE A 215 15.06 3.40 -3.57
CA PHE A 215 14.58 4.37 -2.59
C PHE A 215 15.08 4.01 -1.19
N CYS A 216 15.99 4.82 -0.68
CA CYS A 216 16.62 4.67 0.63
C CYS A 216 16.38 5.90 1.52
N GLY A 217 16.74 5.77 2.79
CA GLY A 217 16.79 6.90 3.72
C GLY A 217 17.91 7.88 3.32
N ILE A 218 17.72 9.15 3.64
CA ILE A 218 18.73 10.21 3.45
C ILE A 218 18.84 10.94 4.79
N ASP A 219 20.03 10.95 5.35
CA ASP A 219 20.30 11.66 6.61
C ASP A 219 20.42 13.18 6.39
N ARG A 220 20.62 13.94 7.46
CA ARG A 220 20.72 15.41 7.43
C ARG A 220 21.97 15.95 6.72
N TRP A 221 22.96 15.10 6.49
CA TRP A 221 24.20 15.45 5.79
C TRP A 221 24.21 15.00 4.33
N GLY A 222 23.14 14.32 3.86
CA GLY A 222 23.03 13.84 2.50
C GLY A 222 23.55 12.41 2.29
N HIS A 223 23.90 11.66 3.36
CA HIS A 223 24.31 10.27 3.19
C HIS A 223 23.10 9.38 2.91
N LEU A 224 23.29 8.47 1.98
CA LEU A 224 22.28 7.49 1.59
C LEU A 224 22.39 6.25 2.47
N ALA A 225 21.25 5.78 3.00
CA ALA A 225 21.21 4.54 3.77
C ALA A 225 21.33 3.32 2.84
N SER A 226 22.01 2.28 3.29
CA SER A 226 22.11 1.00 2.57
C SER A 226 20.80 0.20 2.56
N ASN A 227 19.91 0.47 3.50
CA ASN A 227 18.61 -0.19 3.60
C ASN A 227 17.52 0.55 2.81
N PRO A 228 16.53 -0.19 2.26
CA PRO A 228 15.40 0.44 1.59
C PRO A 228 14.57 1.31 2.52
N LEU A 229 13.90 2.30 1.95
CA LEU A 229 12.92 3.10 2.66
C LEU A 229 11.80 2.20 3.20
N HIS A 230 11.44 2.38 4.47
CA HIS A 230 10.34 1.60 5.05
C HIS A 230 8.99 2.00 4.40
N PRO A 231 8.12 1.05 4.05
CA PRO A 231 6.85 1.34 3.37
C PRO A 231 5.96 2.35 4.10
N ASN A 232 5.98 2.38 5.44
CA ASN A 232 5.23 3.36 6.23
C ASN A 232 5.77 4.79 6.07
N SER A 233 7.03 4.95 5.68
CA SER A 233 7.62 6.27 5.43
C SER A 233 7.07 6.94 4.18
N LEU A 234 6.51 6.16 3.23
CA LEU A 234 5.90 6.70 2.01
C LEU A 234 4.79 7.70 2.30
N THR A 235 3.95 7.41 3.29
CA THR A 235 2.88 8.33 3.70
C THR A 235 3.44 9.68 4.11
N ARG A 236 4.51 9.70 4.90
CA ARG A 236 5.17 10.95 5.32
C ARG A 236 5.85 11.69 4.16
N VAL A 237 6.45 10.93 3.22
CA VAL A 237 7.06 11.51 2.01
C VAL A 237 5.99 12.21 1.18
N LEU A 238 4.89 11.53 0.88
CA LEU A 238 3.76 12.09 0.12
C LEU A 238 3.16 13.31 0.83
N GLN A 239 2.86 13.22 2.11
CA GLN A 239 2.28 14.32 2.87
C GLN A 239 3.17 15.57 2.88
N ARG A 240 4.49 15.40 3.03
CA ARG A 240 5.44 16.52 2.94
C ARG A 240 5.45 17.15 1.54
N ALA A 241 5.43 16.34 0.49
CA ALA A 241 5.40 16.85 -0.88
C ALA A 241 4.10 17.59 -1.16
N LEU A 242 2.96 17.11 -0.65
CA LEU A 242 1.66 17.78 -0.75
C LEU A 242 1.67 19.15 -0.05
N ILE A 243 2.14 19.20 1.18
CA ILE A 243 2.26 20.45 1.95
C ILE A 243 3.12 21.47 1.20
N ARG A 244 4.25 21.04 0.61
CA ARG A 244 5.11 21.90 -0.21
C ARG A 244 4.43 22.38 -1.47
N GLY A 245 3.59 21.57 -2.08
CA GLY A 245 2.74 21.92 -3.21
C GLY A 245 1.50 22.73 -2.84
N GLY A 246 1.33 23.14 -1.58
CA GLY A 246 0.18 23.92 -1.11
C GLY A 246 -1.10 23.09 -0.91
N VAL A 247 -1.01 21.75 -0.82
CA VAL A 247 -2.14 20.83 -0.65
C VAL A 247 -2.19 20.29 0.77
N LEU A 248 -3.39 20.18 1.34
CA LEU A 248 -3.59 19.58 2.66
C LEU A 248 -3.28 18.08 2.64
N GLY A 249 -2.17 17.69 3.28
CA GLY A 249 -1.61 16.33 3.18
C GLY A 249 -2.30 15.25 4.03
N GLU A 250 -3.08 15.61 5.05
CA GLU A 250 -3.54 14.69 6.11
C GLU A 250 -4.42 13.53 5.61
N ARG A 251 -5.15 13.73 4.51
CA ARG A 251 -6.07 12.74 3.93
C ARG A 251 -5.40 11.73 3.03
N TYR A 252 -4.11 11.91 2.75
CA TYR A 252 -3.35 11.12 1.79
C TYR A 252 -2.41 10.14 2.48
N SER A 253 -2.23 8.98 1.86
CA SER A 253 -1.31 7.92 2.28
C SER A 253 -0.62 7.30 1.08
N GLY A 254 0.29 6.34 1.28
CA GLY A 254 0.92 5.61 0.18
C GLY A 254 -0.09 4.91 -0.77
N HIS A 255 -1.30 4.63 -0.32
CA HIS A 255 -2.38 4.12 -1.18
C HIS A 255 -3.00 5.18 -2.10
N SER A 256 -2.84 6.46 -1.78
CA SER A 256 -3.40 7.58 -2.57
C SER A 256 -2.82 7.67 -3.97
N LEU A 257 -1.54 7.34 -4.15
CA LEU A 257 -0.89 7.27 -5.47
C LEU A 257 -1.58 6.24 -6.36
N ARG A 258 -1.76 5.02 -5.84
CA ARG A 258 -2.39 3.92 -6.57
C ARG A 258 -3.87 4.18 -6.85
N ARG A 259 -4.59 4.78 -5.90
CA ARG A 259 -5.98 5.18 -6.08
C ARG A 259 -6.10 6.31 -7.09
N GLY A 260 -5.20 7.28 -7.03
CA GLY A 260 -5.13 8.39 -7.98
C GLY A 260 -4.98 7.91 -9.41
N PHE A 261 -4.03 7.02 -9.68
CA PHE A 261 -3.89 6.42 -11.00
C PHE A 261 -5.16 5.68 -11.44
N ALA A 262 -5.73 4.85 -10.56
CA ALA A 262 -6.92 4.09 -10.90
C ALA A 262 -8.13 5.00 -11.23
N THR A 263 -8.32 6.07 -10.48
CA THR A 263 -9.34 7.09 -10.77
C THR A 263 -9.04 7.82 -12.08
N TRP A 264 -7.77 8.20 -12.31
CA TRP A 264 -7.36 8.82 -13.56
C TRP A 264 -7.60 7.91 -14.77
N ALA A 265 -7.22 6.64 -14.68
CA ALA A 265 -7.41 5.67 -15.76
C ALA A 265 -8.89 5.42 -16.06
N SER A 266 -9.75 5.32 -15.01
CA SER A 266 -11.19 5.23 -15.18
C SER A 266 -11.76 6.43 -15.96
N ARG A 267 -11.38 7.66 -15.55
CA ARG A 267 -11.78 8.89 -16.23
C ARG A 267 -11.29 8.97 -17.69
N ASN A 268 -10.15 8.35 -17.97
CA ASN A 268 -9.60 8.24 -19.32
C ASN A 268 -10.07 6.97 -20.05
N GLN A 269 -11.21 6.42 -19.64
CA GLN A 269 -11.93 5.34 -20.33
C GLN A 269 -11.16 4.02 -20.46
N TRP A 270 -10.22 3.75 -19.55
CA TRP A 270 -9.60 2.43 -19.49
C TRP A 270 -10.66 1.38 -19.15
N SER A 271 -10.67 0.28 -19.90
CA SER A 271 -11.56 -0.82 -19.55
C SER A 271 -11.19 -1.41 -18.18
N PRO A 272 -12.15 -1.92 -17.40
CA PRO A 272 -11.86 -2.55 -16.11
C PRO A 272 -10.81 -3.67 -16.23
N ARG A 273 -10.81 -4.40 -17.34
CA ARG A 273 -9.83 -5.45 -17.61
C ARG A 273 -8.43 -4.89 -17.79
N ALA A 274 -8.25 -3.85 -18.61
CA ALA A 274 -6.96 -3.21 -18.84
C ALA A 274 -6.41 -2.62 -17.52
N LEU A 275 -7.29 -2.00 -16.74
CA LEU A 275 -6.92 -1.45 -15.43
C LEU A 275 -6.47 -2.54 -14.46
N MET A 276 -7.19 -3.66 -14.40
CA MET A 276 -6.83 -4.80 -13.55
C MET A 276 -5.47 -5.39 -13.92
N ASP A 277 -5.24 -5.61 -15.20
CA ASP A 277 -4.01 -6.20 -15.71
C ASP A 277 -2.80 -5.27 -15.45
N TYR A 278 -2.97 -3.97 -15.71
CA TYR A 278 -1.94 -2.97 -15.47
C TYR A 278 -1.60 -2.83 -13.99
N VAL A 279 -2.60 -2.66 -13.15
CA VAL A 279 -2.42 -2.46 -11.69
C VAL A 279 -2.08 -3.77 -10.98
N GLY A 280 -2.38 -4.93 -11.58
CA GLY A 280 -2.19 -6.27 -11.01
C GLY A 280 -3.22 -6.59 -9.93
N TRP A 281 -4.50 -6.28 -10.19
CA TRP A 281 -5.62 -6.74 -9.38
C TRP A 281 -6.14 -8.08 -9.88
N ARG A 282 -6.48 -8.96 -8.93
CA ARG A 282 -7.09 -10.26 -9.23
C ARG A 282 -8.60 -10.26 -9.04
N ASP A 283 -9.12 -9.31 -8.27
CA ASP A 283 -10.52 -9.18 -7.92
C ASP A 283 -11.18 -8.05 -8.71
N VAL A 284 -12.20 -8.39 -9.49
CA VAL A 284 -12.96 -7.45 -10.30
C VAL A 284 -13.66 -6.39 -9.45
N GLN A 285 -14.18 -6.77 -8.28
CA GLN A 285 -14.84 -5.85 -7.35
C GLN A 285 -13.93 -4.69 -6.95
N THR A 286 -12.63 -4.96 -6.85
CA THR A 286 -11.64 -3.91 -6.56
C THR A 286 -11.54 -2.88 -7.70
N ALA A 287 -11.61 -3.30 -8.96
CA ALA A 287 -11.58 -2.39 -10.10
C ALA A 287 -12.91 -1.62 -10.26
N MET A 288 -14.05 -2.32 -10.07
CA MET A 288 -15.39 -1.72 -10.21
C MET A 288 -15.62 -0.55 -9.25
N ARG A 289 -15.03 -0.57 -8.04
CA ARG A 289 -15.12 0.56 -7.10
C ARG A 289 -14.62 1.89 -7.67
N TYR A 290 -13.70 1.86 -8.63
CA TYR A 290 -13.18 3.07 -9.27
C TYR A 290 -14.04 3.49 -10.46
N VAL A 291 -14.62 2.54 -11.18
CA VAL A 291 -15.54 2.78 -12.30
C VAL A 291 -16.87 3.35 -11.78
N GLU A 292 -17.44 2.74 -10.75
CA GLU A 292 -18.71 3.17 -10.14
C GLU A 292 -18.57 4.56 -9.46
N ALA A 293 -17.44 4.82 -8.81
CA ALA A 293 -17.21 6.11 -8.16
C ALA A 293 -17.09 7.28 -9.16
N ASP A 294 -16.73 6.99 -10.41
CA ASP A 294 -16.59 8.01 -11.46
C ASP A 294 -17.91 8.27 -12.21
N MET A 295 -18.86 7.35 -12.08
CA MET A 295 -20.19 7.43 -12.72
C MET A 295 -21.32 7.25 -11.68
N PRO A 296 -21.44 8.11 -10.67
CA PRO A 296 -22.44 7.91 -9.61
C PRO A 296 -23.88 7.95 -10.10
N PHE A 297 -24.13 8.54 -11.29
CA PHE A 297 -25.44 8.58 -11.94
C PHE A 297 -25.54 7.68 -13.16
N GLY A 298 -24.59 6.73 -13.35
CA GLY A 298 -24.54 5.83 -14.49
C GLY A 298 -24.22 6.54 -15.83
N GLU A 299 -24.57 5.91 -16.94
CA GLU A 299 -24.24 6.43 -18.28
C GLU A 299 -25.27 7.44 -18.84
N TRP A 300 -26.19 7.92 -18.04
CA TRP A 300 -27.26 8.84 -18.45
C TRP A 300 -26.76 10.07 -19.20
N ARG A 301 -25.64 10.65 -18.79
CA ARG A 301 -25.03 11.81 -19.48
C ARG A 301 -24.60 11.51 -20.91
N ARG A 302 -24.23 10.24 -21.22
CA ARG A 302 -23.91 9.82 -22.59
C ARG A 302 -25.16 9.61 -23.43
N TYR A 303 -26.25 9.22 -22.80
CA TYR A 303 -27.54 9.07 -23.47
C TYR A 303 -28.09 10.42 -23.91
N ASP A 304 -28.13 11.40 -23.01
CA ASP A 304 -28.61 12.78 -23.29
C ASP A 304 -27.77 13.50 -24.34
N ALA A 305 -26.44 13.30 -24.35
CA ALA A 305 -25.55 13.93 -25.34
C ALA A 305 -25.72 13.36 -26.76
N LYS A 306 -26.26 12.15 -26.92
CA LYS A 306 -26.54 11.54 -28.23
C LYS A 306 -27.93 11.88 -28.80
N SER A 307 -28.76 12.52 -27.99
CA SER A 307 -30.12 12.91 -28.37
C SER A 307 -30.20 14.36 -28.87
N LYS A 308 -29.09 15.03 -29.03
CA LYS A 308 -28.93 16.32 -29.70
C LYS A 308 -28.10 16.15 -30.96
#